data_ba303816e2be3501da375e6af8859d4a
#
_entry.id   ba303816e2be3501da375e6af8859d4a
#
_cell.length_a   1.000
_cell.length_b   1.000
_cell.length_c   1.000
_cell.angle_alpha   90.00
_cell.angle_beta   90.00
_cell.angle_gamma   90.00
#
_symmetry.space_group_name_H-M   'P 1'
#
loop_
_entity.id
_entity.type
_entity.pdbx_description
1 polymer ?
#
loop_
_entity_poly.entity_id
_entity_poly.type
_entity_poly.pdbx_seq_one_letter_code
_entity_poly.pdbx_strand_id
1 'polypeptide(L)'
;MADVDVIIVGGGIGGLSAATALTRKGARVRLYERSSEFGEVGAGLQIAPNCTRILDDYGLLDEAKALGVLPQTMIMKDATDGSELTRLDLLDLEQKYGFPYMVIHRSDLHGIFLRAAQRHSVELITDKQCIAYEQGEGSATAVFADGTRDTAEVVIAADGIHSVARNTLVADEPVSSNYVAYRAAVPFDQVRDNGVLEKDVVVYIGPRCHFVQYPLRGGEMFNQVAVFQSPKAVAGEEDWGTPDELDQAFVGTCEQVQKGLPLMWRDKWWRMFDRNPVMEWVYGRVVLLGDAAHPPLQYMAQGAIMAIEDGWVLAEHVGAQHARRTETSSGIGVYKGGSSSGVSAVRP
;
A
#
# COMPACT_ATOMS: atom_id res chain seq x y z
N MET A 1 -6.17 -32.63 5.27
CA MET A 1 -5.28 -31.47 5.58
C MET A 1 -5.50 -30.48 4.46
N ALA A 2 -5.52 -29.18 4.75
CA ALA A 2 -5.63 -28.17 3.71
C ALA A 2 -4.44 -28.25 2.74
N ASP A 3 -4.70 -28.02 1.43
CA ASP A 3 -3.65 -28.09 0.42
C ASP A 3 -2.64 -26.95 0.55
N VAL A 4 -3.01 -25.86 1.24
CA VAL A 4 -2.17 -24.70 1.53
C VAL A 4 -2.23 -24.34 3.02
N ASP A 5 -1.18 -23.68 3.51
CA ASP A 5 -1.08 -23.27 4.91
C ASP A 5 -1.77 -21.91 5.13
N VAL A 6 -1.66 -21.02 4.14
CA VAL A 6 -2.19 -19.64 4.19
C VAL A 6 -2.93 -19.30 2.91
N ILE A 7 -4.12 -18.74 3.06
CA ILE A 7 -4.85 -18.06 1.99
C ILE A 7 -4.71 -16.55 2.19
N ILE A 8 -4.44 -15.82 1.10
CA ILE A 8 -4.45 -14.36 1.07
C ILE A 8 -5.56 -13.90 0.12
N VAL A 9 -6.38 -12.97 0.56
CA VAL A 9 -7.43 -12.35 -0.25
C VAL A 9 -7.05 -10.90 -0.54
N GLY A 10 -6.81 -10.60 -1.82
CA GLY A 10 -6.40 -9.30 -2.33
C GLY A 10 -4.98 -9.33 -2.91
N GLY A 11 -4.88 -9.10 -4.23
CA GLY A 11 -3.65 -9.11 -5.03
C GLY A 11 -2.97 -7.75 -5.14
N GLY A 12 -3.24 -6.80 -4.23
CA GLY A 12 -2.53 -5.53 -4.14
C GLY A 12 -1.11 -5.68 -3.57
N ILE A 13 -0.38 -4.56 -3.46
CA ILE A 13 1.01 -4.52 -2.96
C ILE A 13 1.15 -5.24 -1.62
N GLY A 14 0.25 -4.99 -0.65
CA GLY A 14 0.30 -5.62 0.67
C GLY A 14 0.13 -7.14 0.61
N GLY A 15 -0.88 -7.65 -0.13
CA GLY A 15 -1.12 -9.08 -0.28
C GLY A 15 0.03 -9.81 -0.98
N LEU A 16 0.56 -9.25 -2.08
CA LEU A 16 1.70 -9.81 -2.80
C LEU A 16 2.99 -9.77 -1.97
N SER A 17 3.20 -8.71 -1.18
CA SER A 17 4.33 -8.60 -0.25
C SER A 17 4.23 -9.67 0.84
N ALA A 18 3.06 -9.82 1.46
CA ALA A 18 2.81 -10.85 2.47
C ALA A 18 2.99 -12.28 1.91
N ALA A 19 2.49 -12.52 0.69
CA ALA A 19 2.67 -13.81 0.01
C ALA A 19 4.16 -14.12 -0.22
N THR A 20 4.93 -13.13 -0.69
CA THR A 20 6.37 -13.27 -0.88
C THR A 20 7.08 -13.54 0.45
N ALA A 21 6.74 -12.80 1.50
CA ALA A 21 7.34 -12.96 2.82
C ALA A 21 7.09 -14.35 3.42
N LEU A 22 5.85 -14.81 3.38
CA LEU A 22 5.43 -16.09 3.95
C LEU A 22 6.05 -17.28 3.21
N THR A 23 6.08 -17.24 1.88
CA THR A 23 6.69 -18.32 1.10
C THR A 23 8.21 -18.39 1.29
N ARG A 24 8.90 -17.26 1.50
CA ARG A 24 10.30 -17.24 1.90
C ARG A 24 10.55 -17.91 3.26
N LYS A 25 9.55 -17.97 4.12
CA LYS A 25 9.58 -18.70 5.42
C LYS A 25 9.06 -20.13 5.31
N GLY A 26 8.78 -20.61 4.09
CA GLY A 26 8.41 -22.01 3.82
C GLY A 26 6.91 -22.30 3.87
N ALA A 27 6.05 -21.31 4.04
CA ALA A 27 4.61 -21.52 3.98
C ALA A 27 4.13 -21.75 2.53
N ARG A 28 3.16 -22.62 2.34
CA ARG A 28 2.44 -22.79 1.06
C ARG A 28 1.31 -21.79 1.02
N VAL A 29 1.37 -20.85 0.06
CA VAL A 29 0.45 -19.72 -0.01
C VAL A 29 -0.35 -19.77 -1.30
N ARG A 30 -1.65 -19.53 -1.18
CA ARG A 30 -2.57 -19.26 -2.27
C ARG A 30 -3.13 -17.86 -2.11
N LEU A 31 -3.07 -17.05 -3.19
CA LEU A 31 -3.54 -15.69 -3.20
C LEU A 31 -4.64 -15.51 -4.24
N TYR A 32 -5.73 -14.90 -3.81
CA TYR A 32 -6.91 -14.61 -4.61
C TYR A 32 -7.05 -13.13 -4.92
N GLU A 33 -7.32 -12.80 -6.17
CA GLU A 33 -7.63 -11.45 -6.64
C GLU A 33 -9.01 -11.43 -7.32
N ARG A 34 -9.79 -10.38 -7.05
CA ARG A 34 -11.14 -10.22 -7.65
C ARG A 34 -11.11 -9.83 -9.12
N SER A 35 -10.08 -9.10 -9.54
CA SER A 35 -9.92 -8.67 -10.93
C SER A 35 -9.50 -9.83 -11.83
N SER A 36 -9.73 -9.72 -13.14
CA SER A 36 -9.32 -10.73 -14.13
C SER A 36 -7.80 -10.77 -14.34
N GLU A 37 -7.08 -9.78 -13.87
CA GLU A 37 -5.62 -9.71 -13.95
C GLU A 37 -5.04 -9.05 -12.69
N PHE A 38 -3.77 -9.36 -12.39
CA PHE A 38 -3.01 -8.66 -11.37
C PHE A 38 -2.50 -7.34 -11.96
N GLY A 39 -3.10 -6.25 -11.53
CA GLY A 39 -2.74 -4.93 -12.00
C GLY A 39 -3.06 -3.85 -10.99
N GLU A 40 -2.39 -2.73 -11.10
CA GLU A 40 -2.63 -1.54 -10.27
C GLU A 40 -2.78 -0.32 -11.16
N VAL A 41 -3.86 0.41 -10.94
CA VAL A 41 -4.05 1.73 -11.52
C VAL A 41 -3.44 2.75 -10.58
N GLY A 42 -2.53 3.58 -11.08
CA GLY A 42 -1.97 4.57 -10.18
C GLY A 42 -0.91 5.45 -10.79
N ALA A 43 -0.45 6.32 -9.95
CA ALA A 43 0.62 7.25 -10.17
C ALA A 43 1.85 6.82 -9.36
N GLY A 44 2.71 7.74 -8.99
CA GLY A 44 3.89 7.45 -8.20
C GLY A 44 3.60 7.10 -6.75
N LEU A 45 4.52 6.36 -6.17
CA LEU A 45 4.66 6.12 -4.74
C LEU A 45 6.00 6.67 -4.26
N GLN A 46 6.02 7.13 -3.03
CA GLN A 46 7.24 7.48 -2.31
C GLN A 46 7.54 6.34 -1.35
N ILE A 47 8.77 5.87 -1.32
CA ILE A 47 9.20 4.71 -0.53
C ILE A 47 10.39 5.12 0.33
N ALA A 48 10.15 5.17 1.64
CA ALA A 48 11.15 5.56 2.63
C ALA A 48 12.04 4.38 3.07
N PRO A 49 13.16 4.64 3.80
CA PRO A 49 14.12 3.63 4.23
C PRO A 49 13.54 2.40 4.96
N ASN A 50 12.43 2.55 5.68
CA ASN A 50 11.75 1.44 6.34
C ASN A 50 11.25 0.38 5.33
N CYS A 51 10.79 0.80 4.16
CA CYS A 51 10.36 -0.11 3.10
C CYS A 51 11.54 -0.61 2.25
N THR A 52 12.47 0.27 1.85
CA THR A 52 13.61 -0.14 1.01
C THR A 52 14.52 -1.14 1.71
N ARG A 53 14.59 -1.11 3.05
CA ARG A 53 15.20 -2.16 3.86
C ARG A 53 14.52 -3.52 3.68
N ILE A 54 13.18 -3.55 3.63
CA ILE A 54 12.43 -4.80 3.41
C ILE A 54 12.61 -5.30 1.97
N LEU A 55 12.63 -4.38 1.00
CA LEU A 55 12.95 -4.76 -0.39
C LEU A 55 14.35 -5.37 -0.52
N ASP A 56 15.33 -4.87 0.24
CA ASP A 56 16.68 -5.43 0.31
C ASP A 56 16.68 -6.84 0.92
N ASP A 57 16.00 -7.02 2.07
CA ASP A 57 15.82 -8.34 2.69
C ASP A 57 15.18 -9.36 1.74
N TYR A 58 14.27 -8.91 0.89
CA TYR A 58 13.65 -9.77 -0.12
C TYR A 58 14.51 -9.98 -1.37
N GLY A 59 15.63 -9.27 -1.52
CA GLY A 59 16.46 -9.27 -2.74
C GLY A 59 15.79 -8.56 -3.91
N LEU A 60 14.93 -7.58 -3.64
CA LEU A 60 14.14 -6.83 -4.63
C LEU A 60 14.61 -5.38 -4.79
N LEU A 61 15.52 -4.89 -3.94
CA LEU A 61 15.92 -3.49 -3.91
C LEU A 61 16.60 -3.04 -5.21
N ASP A 62 17.47 -3.86 -5.79
CA ASP A 62 18.16 -3.52 -7.05
C ASP A 62 17.18 -3.42 -8.22
N GLU A 63 16.19 -4.32 -8.29
CA GLU A 63 15.12 -4.26 -9.29
C GLU A 63 14.28 -2.99 -9.10
N ALA A 64 13.96 -2.63 -7.86
CA ALA A 64 13.23 -1.40 -7.55
C ALA A 64 14.03 -0.14 -7.90
N LYS A 65 15.35 -0.10 -7.61
CA LYS A 65 16.25 1.00 -7.99
C LYS A 65 16.32 1.18 -9.51
N ALA A 66 16.34 0.09 -10.26
CA ALA A 66 16.38 0.13 -11.72
C ALA A 66 15.12 0.73 -12.36
N LEU A 67 13.96 0.59 -11.71
CA LEU A 67 12.67 1.09 -12.19
C LEU A 67 12.26 2.43 -11.55
N GLY A 68 12.86 2.77 -10.41
CA GLY A 68 12.54 3.97 -9.64
C GLY A 68 13.45 5.15 -9.95
N VAL A 69 13.33 6.16 -9.11
CA VAL A 69 14.26 7.32 -9.04
C VAL A 69 14.67 7.51 -7.60
N LEU A 70 15.93 7.85 -7.38
CA LEU A 70 16.48 8.23 -6.08
C LEU A 70 16.54 9.76 -6.01
N PRO A 71 15.52 10.44 -5.44
CA PRO A 71 15.55 11.88 -5.34
C PRO A 71 16.60 12.35 -4.34
N GLN A 72 17.16 13.53 -4.59
CA GLN A 72 18.21 14.09 -3.73
C GLN A 72 17.63 14.84 -2.53
N THR A 73 16.54 15.57 -2.77
CA THR A 73 15.88 16.36 -1.72
C THR A 73 14.36 16.23 -1.77
N MET A 74 13.73 16.46 -0.62
CA MET A 74 12.32 16.77 -0.54
C MET A 74 12.16 18.23 -0.13
N ILE A 75 11.50 19.01 -0.95
CA ILE A 75 11.34 20.45 -0.78
C ILE A 75 9.87 20.75 -0.51
N MET A 76 9.57 21.38 0.61
CA MET A 76 8.25 21.92 0.90
C MET A 76 8.24 23.41 0.54
N LYS A 77 7.26 23.84 -0.22
CA LYS A 77 7.07 25.20 -0.69
C LYS A 77 5.69 25.74 -0.36
N ASP A 78 5.58 27.02 -0.17
CA ASP A 78 4.29 27.69 -0.11
C ASP A 78 3.62 27.61 -1.50
N ALA A 79 2.37 27.12 -1.55
CA ALA A 79 1.66 26.99 -2.79
C ALA A 79 1.23 28.35 -3.37
N THR A 80 1.20 29.43 -2.58
CA THR A 80 0.74 30.75 -2.98
C THR A 80 1.81 31.49 -3.78
N ASP A 81 3.05 31.54 -3.28
CA ASP A 81 4.13 32.32 -3.87
C ASP A 81 5.32 31.47 -4.37
N GLY A 82 5.32 30.16 -4.08
CA GLY A 82 6.40 29.24 -4.46
C GLY A 82 7.65 29.32 -3.59
N SER A 83 7.65 30.12 -2.52
CA SER A 83 8.78 30.27 -1.60
C SER A 83 9.06 28.94 -0.87
N GLU A 84 10.34 28.67 -0.61
CA GLU A 84 10.74 27.45 0.12
C GLU A 84 10.43 27.61 1.61
N LEU A 85 9.67 26.66 2.16
CA LEU A 85 9.33 26.59 3.59
C LEU A 85 10.37 25.76 4.35
N THR A 86 10.74 24.61 3.79
CA THR A 86 11.75 23.73 4.39
C THR A 86 12.26 22.72 3.36
N ARG A 87 13.40 22.11 3.66
CA ARG A 87 14.05 21.12 2.81
C ARG A 87 14.58 19.96 3.66
N LEU A 88 14.40 18.74 3.15
CA LEU A 88 15.00 17.54 3.71
C LEU A 88 16.02 16.97 2.71
N ASP A 89 17.24 16.76 3.16
CA ASP A 89 18.26 16.04 2.38
C ASP A 89 17.97 14.52 2.46
N LEU A 90 17.68 13.92 1.32
CA LEU A 90 17.35 12.49 1.24
C LEU A 90 18.57 11.60 1.15
N LEU A 91 19.74 12.16 0.76
CA LEU A 91 21.01 11.45 0.79
C LEU A 91 21.51 11.27 2.22
N ASP A 92 21.29 12.25 3.11
CA ASP A 92 21.54 12.12 4.54
C ASP A 92 20.70 11.00 5.18
N LEU A 93 19.48 10.77 4.69
CA LEU A 93 18.65 9.66 5.16
C LEU A 93 19.27 8.30 4.84
N GLU A 94 19.82 8.12 3.64
CA GLU A 94 20.49 6.88 3.27
C GLU A 94 21.73 6.65 4.15
N GLN A 95 22.53 7.68 4.42
CA GLN A 95 23.67 7.58 5.32
C GLN A 95 23.24 7.20 6.75
N LYS A 96 22.15 7.77 7.23
CA LYS A 96 21.65 7.56 8.60
C LYS A 96 21.00 6.20 8.81
N TYR A 97 20.21 5.73 7.84
CA TYR A 97 19.40 4.52 7.97
C TYR A 97 19.93 3.32 7.17
N GLY A 98 20.98 3.52 6.35
CA GLY A 98 21.59 2.47 5.53
C GLY A 98 20.83 2.10 4.27
N PHE A 99 19.68 2.74 4.01
CA PHE A 99 18.82 2.46 2.87
C PHE A 99 18.28 3.75 2.25
N PRO A 100 18.11 3.79 0.91
CA PRO A 100 17.71 5.02 0.22
C PRO A 100 16.22 5.32 0.40
N TYR A 101 15.91 6.61 0.26
CA TYR A 101 14.58 7.06 -0.08
C TYR A 101 14.43 7.01 -1.60
N MET A 102 13.31 6.52 -2.11
CA MET A 102 13.07 6.43 -3.55
C MET A 102 11.62 6.76 -3.92
N VAL A 103 11.40 7.09 -5.17
CA VAL A 103 10.08 7.19 -5.76
C VAL A 103 9.96 6.18 -6.91
N ILE A 104 8.81 5.55 -7.04
CA ILE A 104 8.57 4.50 -8.02
C ILE A 104 7.14 4.57 -8.53
N HIS A 105 6.91 4.17 -9.77
CA HIS A 105 5.55 4.03 -10.27
C HIS A 105 4.84 2.85 -9.57
N ARG A 106 3.58 3.05 -9.17
CA ARG A 106 2.82 2.05 -8.39
C ARG A 106 2.73 0.70 -9.09
N SER A 107 2.49 0.70 -10.40
CA SER A 107 2.44 -0.55 -11.17
C SER A 107 3.79 -1.27 -11.26
N ASP A 108 4.90 -0.52 -11.23
CA ASP A 108 6.23 -1.11 -11.29
C ASP A 108 6.55 -1.82 -9.96
N LEU A 109 6.25 -1.20 -8.80
CA LEU A 109 6.40 -1.83 -7.50
C LEU A 109 5.49 -3.07 -7.35
N HIS A 110 4.23 -2.96 -7.79
CA HIS A 110 3.31 -4.08 -7.81
C HIS A 110 3.85 -5.23 -8.67
N GLY A 111 4.35 -4.93 -9.88
CA GLY A 111 4.97 -5.90 -10.77
C GLY A 111 6.21 -6.59 -10.18
N ILE A 112 7.02 -5.88 -9.39
CA ILE A 112 8.16 -6.45 -8.66
C ILE A 112 7.66 -7.53 -7.68
N PHE A 113 6.66 -7.22 -6.85
CA PHE A 113 6.09 -8.17 -5.91
C PHE A 113 5.36 -9.33 -6.61
N LEU A 114 4.65 -9.07 -7.72
CA LEU A 114 4.01 -10.12 -8.50
C LEU A 114 5.03 -11.14 -9.04
N ARG A 115 6.12 -10.65 -9.65
CA ARG A 115 7.21 -11.52 -10.11
C ARG A 115 7.89 -12.25 -8.95
N ALA A 116 8.05 -11.60 -7.80
CA ALA A 116 8.58 -12.25 -6.61
C ALA A 116 7.68 -13.38 -6.11
N ALA A 117 6.38 -13.14 -6.01
CA ALA A 117 5.40 -14.17 -5.64
C ALA A 117 5.42 -15.36 -6.61
N GLN A 118 5.51 -15.11 -7.92
CA GLN A 118 5.64 -16.15 -8.94
C GLN A 118 6.94 -16.95 -8.78
N ARG A 119 8.09 -16.30 -8.57
CA ARG A 119 9.38 -16.98 -8.33
C ARG A 119 9.35 -17.88 -7.09
N HIS A 120 8.56 -17.52 -6.09
CA HIS A 120 8.38 -18.30 -4.85
C HIS A 120 7.19 -19.28 -4.91
N SER A 121 6.66 -19.54 -6.11
CA SER A 121 5.60 -20.53 -6.33
C SER A 121 4.31 -20.26 -5.53
N VAL A 122 3.98 -19.00 -5.31
CA VAL A 122 2.66 -18.63 -4.80
C VAL A 122 1.61 -19.02 -5.84
N GLU A 123 0.57 -19.71 -5.43
CA GLU A 123 -0.57 -20.01 -6.30
C GLU A 123 -1.44 -18.75 -6.44
N LEU A 124 -1.42 -18.13 -7.63
CA LEU A 124 -2.08 -16.85 -7.91
C LEU A 124 -3.36 -17.11 -8.71
N ILE A 125 -4.51 -16.68 -8.17
CA ILE A 125 -5.82 -16.94 -8.77
C ILE A 125 -6.59 -15.61 -8.92
N THR A 126 -7.00 -15.32 -10.14
CA THR A 126 -7.81 -14.15 -10.51
C THR A 126 -9.30 -14.48 -10.61
N ASP A 127 -10.14 -13.46 -10.88
CA ASP A 127 -11.59 -13.59 -11.03
C ASP A 127 -12.28 -14.18 -9.77
N LYS A 128 -11.72 -13.93 -8.58
CA LYS A 128 -12.21 -14.49 -7.31
C LYS A 128 -12.57 -13.38 -6.32
N GLN A 129 -13.81 -12.92 -6.39
CA GLN A 129 -14.35 -11.97 -5.43
C GLN A 129 -14.74 -12.69 -4.13
N CYS A 130 -13.99 -12.46 -3.06
CA CYS A 130 -14.35 -12.92 -1.72
C CYS A 130 -15.55 -12.12 -1.19
N ILE A 131 -16.54 -12.83 -0.66
CA ILE A 131 -17.79 -12.24 -0.13
C ILE A 131 -18.02 -12.55 1.35
N ALA A 132 -17.33 -13.53 1.91
CA ALA A 132 -17.44 -13.88 3.32
C ALA A 132 -16.19 -14.63 3.82
N TYR A 133 -16.01 -14.59 5.12
CA TYR A 133 -15.01 -15.38 5.83
C TYR A 133 -15.69 -16.21 6.91
N GLU A 134 -15.37 -17.49 6.98
CA GLU A 134 -15.87 -18.39 7.99
C GLU A 134 -14.73 -18.97 8.81
N GLN A 135 -14.99 -19.28 10.07
CA GLN A 135 -13.99 -19.83 10.95
C GLN A 135 -14.46 -21.17 11.51
N GLY A 136 -13.52 -22.12 11.56
CA GLY A 136 -13.68 -23.43 12.18
C GLY A 136 -12.65 -23.65 13.27
N GLU A 137 -12.69 -24.84 13.89
CA GLU A 137 -11.68 -25.24 14.85
C GLU A 137 -10.33 -25.46 14.12
N GLY A 138 -9.40 -24.50 14.30
CA GLY A 138 -8.05 -24.56 13.73
C GLY A 138 -7.91 -24.15 12.27
N SER A 139 -8.96 -23.62 11.64
CA SER A 139 -8.94 -23.19 10.23
C SER A 139 -9.84 -21.99 9.98
N ALA A 140 -9.62 -21.31 8.83
CA ALA A 140 -10.55 -20.33 8.29
C ALA A 140 -10.81 -20.62 6.81
N THR A 141 -11.97 -20.17 6.32
CA THR A 141 -12.44 -20.40 4.95
C THR A 141 -12.78 -19.06 4.31
N ALA A 142 -12.22 -18.80 3.12
CA ALA A 142 -12.67 -17.75 2.23
C ALA A 142 -13.82 -18.27 1.35
N VAL A 143 -14.91 -17.50 1.25
CA VAL A 143 -16.08 -17.81 0.44
C VAL A 143 -16.15 -16.82 -0.70
N PHE A 144 -16.29 -17.33 -1.93
CA PHE A 144 -16.27 -16.52 -3.14
C PHE A 144 -17.65 -16.38 -3.78
N ALA A 145 -17.85 -15.31 -4.55
CA ALA A 145 -19.13 -14.98 -5.19
C ALA A 145 -19.61 -16.05 -6.19
N ASP A 146 -18.72 -16.84 -6.75
CA ASP A 146 -19.03 -17.95 -7.64
C ASP A 146 -19.45 -19.24 -6.89
N GLY A 147 -19.59 -19.16 -5.57
CA GLY A 147 -19.96 -20.27 -4.70
C GLY A 147 -18.80 -21.19 -4.30
N THR A 148 -17.60 -20.97 -4.82
CA THR A 148 -16.41 -21.74 -4.40
C THR A 148 -15.97 -21.33 -2.99
N ARG A 149 -15.28 -22.24 -2.31
CA ARG A 149 -14.82 -22.10 -0.93
C ARG A 149 -13.41 -22.67 -0.84
N ASP A 150 -12.54 -22.00 -0.14
CA ASP A 150 -11.20 -22.50 0.12
C ASP A 150 -10.83 -22.32 1.59
N THR A 151 -10.13 -23.30 2.15
CA THR A 151 -9.86 -23.41 3.59
C THR A 151 -8.37 -23.58 3.84
N ALA A 152 -7.82 -22.81 4.77
CA ALA A 152 -6.45 -22.90 5.22
C ALA A 152 -6.34 -22.78 6.76
N GLU A 153 -5.14 -22.96 7.31
CA GLU A 153 -4.92 -22.71 8.74
C GLU A 153 -5.12 -21.24 9.11
N VAL A 154 -4.76 -20.32 8.18
CA VAL A 154 -4.90 -18.87 8.34
C VAL A 154 -5.40 -18.27 7.04
N VAL A 155 -6.30 -17.31 7.13
CA VAL A 155 -6.72 -16.44 6.03
C VAL A 155 -6.30 -15.01 6.32
N ILE A 156 -5.57 -14.39 5.41
CA ILE A 156 -5.16 -12.99 5.48
C ILE A 156 -6.07 -12.18 4.56
N ALA A 157 -6.82 -11.26 5.13
CA ALA A 157 -7.64 -10.31 4.42
C ALA A 157 -6.84 -9.05 4.11
N ALA A 158 -6.32 -8.97 2.87
CA ALA A 158 -5.63 -7.82 2.28
C ALA A 158 -6.54 -7.15 1.22
N ASP A 159 -7.85 -7.15 1.45
CA ASP A 159 -8.93 -6.78 0.53
C ASP A 159 -9.27 -5.28 0.54
N GLY A 160 -8.36 -4.46 1.10
CA GLY A 160 -8.35 -3.01 0.97
C GLY A 160 -9.34 -2.28 1.87
N ILE A 161 -9.53 -0.98 1.63
CA ILE A 161 -10.36 -0.10 2.48
C ILE A 161 -11.83 -0.55 2.58
N HIS A 162 -12.34 -1.26 1.56
CA HIS A 162 -13.69 -1.83 1.55
C HIS A 162 -13.70 -3.30 1.98
N SER A 163 -12.78 -3.70 2.85
CA SER A 163 -12.60 -5.07 3.32
C SER A 163 -13.89 -5.72 3.80
N VAL A 164 -14.21 -6.87 3.23
CA VAL A 164 -15.32 -7.72 3.65
C VAL A 164 -15.05 -8.29 5.04
N ALA A 165 -13.79 -8.68 5.31
CA ALA A 165 -13.41 -9.17 6.64
C ALA A 165 -13.63 -8.11 7.71
N ARG A 166 -13.16 -6.88 7.48
CA ARG A 166 -13.32 -5.78 8.43
C ARG A 166 -14.79 -5.43 8.66
N ASN A 167 -15.58 -5.35 7.62
CA ASN A 167 -17.02 -5.06 7.75
C ASN A 167 -17.73 -6.11 8.61
N THR A 168 -17.31 -7.38 8.54
CA THR A 168 -17.88 -8.46 9.33
C THR A 168 -17.37 -8.49 10.76
N LEU A 169 -16.06 -8.27 10.96
CA LEU A 169 -15.37 -8.47 12.25
C LEU A 169 -15.43 -7.22 13.14
N VAL A 170 -15.39 -6.03 12.54
CA VAL A 170 -15.38 -4.74 13.24
C VAL A 170 -16.70 -3.98 13.08
N ALA A 171 -17.39 -4.19 11.94
CA ALA A 171 -18.66 -3.54 11.59
C ALA A 171 -18.57 -1.99 11.59
N ASP A 172 -17.45 -1.42 11.11
CA ASP A 172 -17.28 -0.01 10.87
C ASP A 172 -17.35 0.32 9.37
N GLU A 173 -17.55 1.59 9.04
CA GLU A 173 -17.61 2.08 7.66
C GLU A 173 -16.50 3.08 7.38
N PRO A 174 -16.07 3.23 6.09
CA PRO A 174 -15.14 4.28 5.71
C PRO A 174 -15.67 5.68 6.04
N VAL A 175 -14.81 6.52 6.63
CA VAL A 175 -15.12 7.90 7.00
C VAL A 175 -14.54 8.85 5.96
N SER A 176 -15.39 9.72 5.41
CA SER A 176 -14.92 10.74 4.45
C SER A 176 -14.05 11.79 5.13
N SER A 177 -12.89 12.06 4.57
CA SER A 177 -12.06 13.18 4.99
C SER A 177 -12.52 14.53 4.42
N ASN A 178 -13.48 14.53 3.49
CA ASN A 178 -13.90 15.67 2.67
C ASN A 178 -12.78 16.19 1.74
N TYR A 179 -11.71 15.42 1.53
CA TYR A 179 -10.65 15.74 0.59
C TYR A 179 -10.73 14.81 -0.63
N VAL A 180 -10.24 15.35 -1.75
CA VAL A 180 -10.15 14.63 -3.00
C VAL A 180 -8.75 14.75 -3.57
N ALA A 181 -8.27 13.69 -4.20
CA ALA A 181 -6.98 13.64 -4.88
C ALA A 181 -7.18 13.48 -6.38
N TYR A 182 -6.55 14.34 -7.15
CA TYR A 182 -6.31 14.20 -8.59
C TYR A 182 -4.88 13.74 -8.82
N ARG A 183 -4.66 12.99 -9.87
CA ARG A 183 -3.35 12.43 -10.20
C ARG A 183 -3.03 12.63 -11.67
N ALA A 184 -1.75 12.64 -11.97
CA ALA A 184 -1.23 12.52 -13.32
C ALA A 184 0.15 11.88 -13.28
N ALA A 185 0.43 11.03 -14.24
CA ALA A 185 1.78 10.60 -14.57
C ALA A 185 1.93 10.83 -16.08
N VAL A 186 2.71 11.83 -16.43
CA VAL A 186 2.87 12.29 -17.81
C VAL A 186 4.29 12.08 -18.30
N PRO A 187 4.54 11.94 -19.62
CA PRO A 187 5.88 11.99 -20.17
C PRO A 187 6.61 13.27 -19.73
N PHE A 188 7.89 13.15 -19.37
CA PHE A 188 8.67 14.28 -18.86
C PHE A 188 8.73 15.46 -19.83
N ASP A 189 8.73 15.19 -21.14
CA ASP A 189 8.73 16.23 -22.18
C ASP A 189 7.57 17.23 -22.08
N GLN A 190 6.42 16.81 -21.53
CA GLN A 190 5.26 17.68 -21.33
C GLN A 190 5.42 18.70 -20.19
N VAL A 191 6.38 18.48 -19.30
CA VAL A 191 6.64 19.32 -18.12
C VAL A 191 8.01 19.99 -18.14
N ARG A 192 8.89 19.65 -19.06
CA ARG A 192 10.29 20.12 -19.12
C ARG A 192 10.39 21.65 -19.02
N ASP A 193 9.56 22.36 -19.74
CA ASP A 193 9.58 23.83 -19.79
C ASP A 193 8.78 24.49 -18.65
N ASN A 194 8.21 23.69 -17.74
CA ASN A 194 7.42 24.19 -16.63
C ASN A 194 8.26 24.56 -15.40
N GLY A 195 9.59 24.41 -15.46
CA GLY A 195 10.47 24.71 -14.33
C GLY A 195 10.41 23.66 -13.22
N VAL A 196 10.07 22.41 -13.55
CA VAL A 196 10.06 21.27 -12.59
C VAL A 196 11.47 20.85 -12.21
N LEU A 197 11.63 20.30 -11.00
CA LEU A 197 12.89 19.79 -10.50
C LEU A 197 12.99 18.29 -10.78
N GLU A 198 13.97 17.91 -11.60
CA GLU A 198 14.12 16.55 -12.12
C GLU A 198 14.67 15.53 -11.11
N LYS A 199 15.22 16.00 -9.98
CA LYS A 199 15.89 15.17 -8.98
C LYS A 199 15.31 15.30 -7.59
N ASP A 200 14.15 15.92 -7.47
CA ASP A 200 13.57 16.27 -6.17
C ASP A 200 12.12 15.83 -6.06
N VAL A 201 11.69 15.63 -4.84
CA VAL A 201 10.27 15.62 -4.49
C VAL A 201 9.89 17.02 -4.07
N VAL A 202 8.92 17.64 -4.72
CA VAL A 202 8.44 18.99 -4.37
C VAL A 202 7.00 18.90 -3.89
N VAL A 203 6.74 19.48 -2.71
CA VAL A 203 5.42 19.55 -2.09
C VAL A 203 5.04 21.02 -1.92
N TYR A 204 4.07 21.49 -2.67
CA TYR A 204 3.48 22.81 -2.49
C TYR A 204 2.33 22.70 -1.49
N ILE A 205 2.38 23.48 -0.41
CA ILE A 205 1.41 23.44 0.69
C ILE A 205 0.65 24.77 0.69
N GLY A 206 -0.66 24.69 0.58
CA GLY A 206 -1.55 25.84 0.62
C GLY A 206 -2.71 25.64 1.60
N PRO A 207 -3.53 26.69 1.82
CA PRO A 207 -4.72 26.57 2.64
C PRO A 207 -5.69 25.53 2.06
N ARG A 208 -5.88 24.41 2.78
CA ARG A 208 -6.78 23.30 2.39
C ARG A 208 -6.42 22.60 1.07
N CYS A 209 -5.21 22.82 0.55
CA CYS A 209 -4.73 22.14 -0.65
C CYS A 209 -3.23 21.84 -0.55
N HIS A 210 -2.78 20.86 -1.30
CA HIS A 210 -1.37 20.65 -1.56
C HIS A 210 -1.18 20.04 -2.95
N PHE A 211 -0.01 20.28 -3.51
CA PHE A 211 0.37 19.78 -4.83
C PHE A 211 1.75 19.13 -4.75
N VAL A 212 1.87 17.89 -5.18
CA VAL A 212 3.11 17.11 -5.09
C VAL A 212 3.61 16.76 -6.47
N GLN A 213 4.91 16.93 -6.68
CA GLN A 213 5.57 16.64 -7.94
C GLN A 213 6.87 15.87 -7.70
N TYR A 214 7.15 14.88 -8.55
CA TYR A 214 8.43 14.15 -8.58
C TYR A 214 8.60 13.32 -9.85
N PRO A 215 9.85 13.04 -10.29
CA PRO A 215 10.13 12.19 -11.44
C PRO A 215 9.81 10.72 -11.16
N LEU A 216 9.55 9.96 -12.22
CA LEU A 216 9.35 8.51 -12.21
C LEU A 216 10.09 7.84 -13.37
N ARG A 217 10.31 6.51 -13.29
CA ARG A 217 10.89 5.69 -14.37
C ARG A 217 12.18 6.28 -14.91
N GLY A 218 13.16 6.48 -14.02
CA GLY A 218 14.45 7.05 -14.42
C GLY A 218 14.39 8.49 -14.94
N GLY A 219 13.27 9.20 -14.74
CA GLY A 219 13.05 10.57 -15.25
C GLY A 219 12.30 10.62 -16.59
N GLU A 220 11.85 9.48 -17.14
CA GLU A 220 11.05 9.45 -18.37
C GLU A 220 9.63 9.99 -18.16
N MET A 221 9.11 9.84 -16.93
CA MET A 221 7.78 10.30 -16.54
C MET A 221 7.85 11.27 -15.37
N PHE A 222 6.81 12.06 -15.22
CA PHE A 222 6.67 13.01 -14.13
C PHE A 222 5.32 12.83 -13.44
N ASN A 223 5.35 12.60 -12.15
CA ASN A 223 4.18 12.40 -11.32
C ASN A 223 3.69 13.71 -10.72
N GLN A 224 2.40 13.91 -10.73
CA GLN A 224 1.73 15.02 -10.09
C GLN A 224 0.52 14.54 -9.29
N VAL A 225 0.33 15.09 -8.09
CA VAL A 225 -0.83 14.82 -7.24
C VAL A 225 -1.35 16.15 -6.71
N ALA A 226 -2.58 16.49 -7.05
CA ALA A 226 -3.30 17.64 -6.51
C ALA A 226 -4.33 17.16 -5.49
N VAL A 227 -4.30 17.70 -4.28
CA VAL A 227 -5.23 17.35 -3.20
C VAL A 227 -5.85 18.61 -2.64
N PHE A 228 -7.17 18.60 -2.46
CA PHE A 228 -7.87 19.73 -1.87
C PHE A 228 -9.09 19.29 -1.07
N GLN A 229 -9.50 20.13 -0.12
CA GLN A 229 -10.77 19.98 0.59
C GLN A 229 -11.91 20.44 -0.32
N SER A 230 -12.88 19.56 -0.56
CA SER A 230 -14.06 19.91 -1.34
C SER A 230 -15.06 20.71 -0.48
N PRO A 231 -15.41 21.95 -0.87
CA PRO A 231 -16.47 22.72 -0.21
C PRO A 231 -17.82 22.01 -0.28
N LYS A 232 -18.12 21.34 -1.40
CA LYS A 232 -19.35 20.57 -1.57
C LYS A 232 -19.43 19.38 -0.61
N ALA A 233 -18.31 18.64 -0.43
CA ALA A 233 -18.25 17.56 0.54
C ALA A 233 -18.50 18.06 1.97
N VAL A 234 -17.91 19.20 2.35
CA VAL A 234 -18.13 19.83 3.65
C VAL A 234 -19.60 20.25 3.82
N ALA A 235 -20.26 20.65 2.75
CA ALA A 235 -21.70 21.00 2.73
C ALA A 235 -22.61 19.76 2.72
N GLY A 236 -22.06 18.55 2.59
CA GLY A 236 -22.83 17.30 2.55
C GLY A 236 -23.48 17.00 1.20
N GLU A 237 -22.99 17.62 0.12
CA GLU A 237 -23.48 17.35 -1.24
C GLU A 237 -22.94 15.98 -1.74
N GLU A 238 -23.71 15.30 -2.58
CA GLU A 238 -23.31 13.99 -3.12
C GLU A 238 -22.33 14.11 -4.30
N ASP A 239 -22.50 15.14 -5.14
CA ASP A 239 -21.64 15.41 -6.31
C ASP A 239 -20.50 16.37 -5.94
N TRP A 240 -19.42 15.80 -5.39
CA TRP A 240 -18.26 16.57 -4.95
C TRP A 240 -16.94 16.01 -5.47
N GLY A 241 -15.91 16.82 -5.39
CA GLY A 241 -14.56 16.50 -5.86
C GLY A 241 -14.43 16.63 -7.38
N THR A 242 -15.31 17.41 -8.03
CA THR A 242 -15.39 17.57 -9.49
C THR A 242 -14.19 18.34 -10.06
N PRO A 243 -13.92 18.25 -11.39
CA PRO A 243 -12.87 19.04 -12.05
C PRO A 243 -13.00 20.55 -11.84
N ASP A 244 -14.24 21.08 -11.76
CA ASP A 244 -14.46 22.49 -11.49
C ASP A 244 -14.00 22.89 -10.08
N GLU A 245 -14.22 22.02 -9.08
CA GLU A 245 -13.70 22.24 -7.72
C GLU A 245 -12.17 22.17 -7.69
N LEU A 246 -11.54 21.29 -8.49
CA LEU A 246 -10.08 21.27 -8.63
C LEU A 246 -9.57 22.64 -9.10
N ASP A 247 -10.13 23.17 -10.17
CA ASP A 247 -9.69 24.45 -10.71
C ASP A 247 -9.88 25.60 -9.70
N GLN A 248 -11.01 25.59 -8.97
CA GLN A 248 -11.30 26.61 -7.95
C GLN A 248 -10.38 26.50 -6.71
N ALA A 249 -10.07 25.29 -6.27
CA ALA A 249 -9.26 25.06 -5.06
C ALA A 249 -7.81 25.56 -5.21
N PHE A 250 -7.31 25.65 -6.42
CA PHE A 250 -5.95 26.09 -6.72
C PHE A 250 -5.86 27.50 -7.32
N VAL A 251 -6.96 28.25 -7.36
CA VAL A 251 -6.93 29.69 -7.74
C VAL A 251 -5.98 30.46 -6.81
N GLY A 252 -5.10 31.28 -7.39
CA GLY A 252 -4.13 32.08 -6.65
C GLY A 252 -2.89 31.34 -6.17
N THR A 253 -2.68 30.10 -6.59
CA THR A 253 -1.41 29.41 -6.37
C THR A 253 -0.33 29.85 -7.34
N CYS A 254 0.93 29.56 -7.03
CA CYS A 254 2.11 29.95 -7.80
C CYS A 254 2.13 29.34 -9.21
N GLU A 255 2.95 29.92 -10.07
CA GLU A 255 3.04 29.57 -11.49
C GLU A 255 3.31 28.08 -11.73
N GLN A 256 4.17 27.44 -10.91
CA GLN A 256 4.52 26.03 -11.06
C GLN A 256 3.31 25.12 -10.81
N VAL A 257 2.50 25.41 -9.81
CA VAL A 257 1.26 24.70 -9.54
C VAL A 257 0.27 24.91 -10.69
N GLN A 258 0.07 26.17 -11.11
CA GLN A 258 -0.84 26.51 -12.20
C GLN A 258 -0.48 25.81 -13.53
N LYS A 259 0.80 25.65 -13.83
CA LYS A 259 1.28 24.92 -15.02
C LYS A 259 1.03 23.42 -14.94
N GLY A 260 0.97 22.84 -13.74
CA GLY A 260 0.72 21.42 -13.52
C GLY A 260 -0.75 21.02 -13.61
N LEU A 261 -1.68 21.89 -13.23
CA LEU A 261 -3.10 21.57 -13.16
C LEU A 261 -3.75 21.11 -14.47
N PRO A 262 -3.44 21.70 -15.65
CA PRO A 262 -4.01 21.26 -16.92
C PRO A 262 -3.61 19.82 -17.31
N LEU A 263 -2.56 19.28 -16.73
CA LEU A 263 -2.04 17.94 -16.99
C LEU A 263 -2.68 16.86 -16.09
N MET A 264 -3.50 17.26 -15.13
CA MET A 264 -4.18 16.31 -14.25
C MET A 264 -5.22 15.50 -15.01
N TRP A 265 -5.33 14.21 -14.71
CA TRP A 265 -6.42 13.37 -15.24
C TRP A 265 -7.76 13.91 -14.73
N ARG A 266 -8.68 14.19 -15.65
CA ARG A 266 -9.98 14.80 -15.31
C ARG A 266 -11.16 13.85 -15.42
N ASP A 267 -10.92 12.67 -15.92
CA ASP A 267 -11.90 11.58 -16.05
C ASP A 267 -11.97 10.70 -14.81
N LYS A 268 -11.00 10.83 -13.89
CA LYS A 268 -10.92 10.05 -12.67
C LYS A 268 -10.30 10.84 -11.52
N TRP A 269 -10.97 10.79 -10.38
CA TRP A 269 -10.47 11.36 -9.12
C TRP A 269 -10.78 10.44 -7.96
N TRP A 270 -10.05 10.61 -6.85
CA TRP A 270 -10.16 9.76 -5.67
C TRP A 270 -10.65 10.58 -4.49
N ARG A 271 -11.90 10.36 -4.09
CA ARG A 271 -12.42 10.83 -2.81
C ARG A 271 -11.67 10.10 -1.70
N MET A 272 -11.18 10.84 -0.72
CA MET A 272 -10.30 10.27 0.30
C MET A 272 -11.11 9.85 1.53
N PHE A 273 -10.93 8.60 1.88
CA PHE A 273 -11.54 7.99 3.05
C PHE A 273 -10.45 7.39 3.94
N ASP A 274 -10.70 7.36 5.23
CA ASP A 274 -9.99 6.54 6.20
C ASP A 274 -10.97 5.64 6.96
N ARG A 275 -10.51 4.95 7.97
CA ARG A 275 -11.34 4.21 8.92
C ARG A 275 -10.86 4.46 10.33
N ASN A 276 -11.75 4.32 11.30
CA ASN A 276 -11.39 4.42 12.70
C ASN A 276 -10.31 3.39 13.05
N PRO A 277 -9.31 3.77 13.87
CA PRO A 277 -8.28 2.84 14.30
C PRO A 277 -8.90 1.63 15.04
N VAL A 278 -8.44 0.43 14.70
CA VAL A 278 -8.78 -0.80 15.42
C VAL A 278 -7.54 -1.33 16.12
N MET A 279 -7.71 -1.80 17.36
CA MET A 279 -6.60 -2.28 18.19
C MET A 279 -6.27 -3.76 17.94
N GLU A 280 -7.22 -4.50 17.41
CA GLU A 280 -7.08 -5.93 17.09
C GLU A 280 -7.20 -6.13 15.60
N TRP A 281 -6.20 -6.80 15.01
CA TRP A 281 -6.16 -7.15 13.58
C TRP A 281 -6.26 -8.66 13.37
N VAL A 282 -6.22 -9.42 14.46
CA VAL A 282 -6.28 -10.89 14.44
C VAL A 282 -7.57 -11.34 15.09
N TYR A 283 -8.42 -11.99 14.32
CA TYR A 283 -9.71 -12.53 14.75
C TYR A 283 -9.71 -14.04 14.53
N GLY A 284 -9.29 -14.78 15.56
CA GLY A 284 -9.13 -16.23 15.47
C GLY A 284 -8.11 -16.64 14.40
N ARG A 285 -8.59 -17.10 13.24
CA ARG A 285 -7.78 -17.53 12.09
C ARG A 285 -7.85 -16.57 10.88
N VAL A 286 -8.51 -15.43 11.04
CA VAL A 286 -8.56 -14.35 10.03
C VAL A 286 -7.73 -13.18 10.51
N VAL A 287 -6.85 -12.66 9.65
CA VAL A 287 -5.95 -11.54 9.93
C VAL A 287 -6.23 -10.43 8.94
N LEU A 288 -6.44 -9.20 9.42
CA LEU A 288 -6.51 -7.99 8.58
C LEU A 288 -5.09 -7.50 8.26
N LEU A 289 -4.87 -7.03 7.02
CA LEU A 289 -3.57 -6.54 6.56
C LEU A 289 -3.72 -5.30 5.67
N GLY A 290 -2.83 -4.34 5.84
CA GLY A 290 -2.80 -3.11 5.06
C GLY A 290 -4.08 -2.28 5.22
N ASP A 291 -4.64 -1.77 4.12
CA ASP A 291 -5.83 -0.90 4.18
C ASP A 291 -7.07 -1.60 4.78
N ALA A 292 -7.11 -2.92 4.84
CA ALA A 292 -8.15 -3.64 5.57
C ALA A 292 -8.04 -3.43 7.09
N ALA A 293 -6.82 -3.29 7.61
CA ALA A 293 -6.55 -3.06 9.03
C ALA A 293 -6.49 -1.56 9.38
N HIS A 294 -5.74 -0.78 8.61
CA HIS A 294 -5.36 0.60 8.97
C HIS A 294 -5.18 1.50 7.74
N PRO A 295 -6.23 1.78 6.95
CA PRO A 295 -6.11 2.63 5.78
C PRO A 295 -5.76 4.08 6.19
N PRO A 296 -4.52 4.57 5.93
CA PRO A 296 -4.16 5.93 6.27
C PRO A 296 -4.56 6.89 5.15
N LEU A 297 -4.79 8.14 5.51
CA LEU A 297 -4.78 9.21 4.52
C LEU A 297 -3.36 9.39 3.95
N GLN A 298 -3.26 9.86 2.72
CA GLN A 298 -2.00 9.83 1.93
C GLN A 298 -0.91 10.82 2.39
N TYR A 299 -1.15 11.66 3.39
CA TYR A 299 -0.27 12.78 3.78
C TYR A 299 1.16 12.37 4.14
N MET A 300 1.34 11.20 4.72
CA MET A 300 2.65 10.67 5.10
C MET A 300 3.27 9.74 4.06
N ALA A 301 2.57 9.49 2.95
CA ALA A 301 2.98 8.55 1.90
C ALA A 301 3.34 7.14 2.40
N GLN A 302 2.74 6.69 3.53
CA GLN A 302 3.10 5.45 4.22
C GLN A 302 2.16 4.27 3.95
N GLY A 303 0.98 4.45 3.31
CA GLY A 303 -0.01 3.38 3.20
C GLY A 303 0.52 2.08 2.59
N ALA A 304 1.18 2.16 1.42
CA ALA A 304 1.78 0.99 0.79
C ALA A 304 2.95 0.42 1.61
N ILE A 305 3.73 1.30 2.25
CA ILE A 305 4.87 0.93 3.10
C ILE A 305 4.40 0.13 4.31
N MET A 306 3.40 0.63 5.03
CA MET A 306 2.81 -0.04 6.20
C MET A 306 2.27 -1.43 5.83
N ALA A 307 1.59 -1.56 4.68
CA ALA A 307 1.12 -2.86 4.20
C ALA A 307 2.27 -3.85 3.89
N ILE A 308 3.42 -3.35 3.42
CA ILE A 308 4.63 -4.16 3.21
C ILE A 308 5.24 -4.57 4.56
N GLU A 309 5.32 -3.64 5.52
CA GLU A 309 5.79 -3.91 6.88
C GLU A 309 4.92 -4.95 7.59
N ASP A 310 3.59 -4.87 7.46
CA ASP A 310 2.66 -5.86 8.01
C ASP A 310 2.99 -7.27 7.51
N GLY A 311 3.15 -7.43 6.18
CA GLY A 311 3.49 -8.70 5.56
C GLY A 311 4.81 -9.26 6.06
N TRP A 312 5.82 -8.39 6.20
CA TRP A 312 7.14 -8.76 6.70
C TRP A 312 7.07 -9.21 8.17
N VAL A 313 6.44 -8.43 9.05
CA VAL A 313 6.26 -8.76 10.48
C VAL A 313 5.45 -10.04 10.66
N LEU A 314 4.35 -10.19 9.92
CA LEU A 314 3.50 -11.38 9.99
C LEU A 314 4.28 -12.65 9.61
N ALA A 315 5.09 -12.59 8.56
CA ALA A 315 5.89 -13.72 8.11
C ALA A 315 6.95 -14.14 9.13
N GLU A 316 7.57 -13.20 9.85
CA GLU A 316 8.52 -13.53 10.92
C GLU A 316 7.84 -14.35 12.04
N HIS A 317 6.61 -14.03 12.40
CA HIS A 317 5.86 -14.73 13.45
C HIS A 317 5.31 -16.08 12.99
N VAL A 318 4.74 -16.17 11.79
CA VAL A 318 4.20 -17.40 11.20
C VAL A 318 5.34 -18.38 10.87
N GLY A 319 6.43 -17.89 10.28
CA GLY A 319 7.60 -18.72 9.94
C GLY A 319 8.25 -19.35 11.15
N ALA A 320 8.34 -18.64 12.28
CA ALA A 320 8.87 -19.19 13.53
C ALA A 320 8.00 -20.35 14.08
N GLN A 321 6.69 -20.33 13.88
CA GLN A 321 5.79 -21.42 14.25
C GLN A 321 5.90 -22.62 13.29
N HIS A 322 6.04 -22.37 12.00
CA HIS A 322 6.19 -23.40 10.99
C HIS A 322 7.50 -24.18 11.17
N ALA A 323 8.62 -23.49 11.41
CA ALA A 323 9.91 -24.12 11.70
C ALA A 323 9.84 -25.05 12.94
N ARG A 324 9.18 -24.64 14.01
CA ARG A 324 8.98 -25.48 15.21
C ARG A 324 8.14 -26.74 14.93
N ARG A 325 7.15 -26.66 14.02
CA ARG A 325 6.32 -27.83 13.65
C ARG A 325 7.08 -28.82 12.80
N THR A 326 7.92 -28.37 11.86
CA THR A 326 8.77 -29.23 11.04
C THR A 326 9.86 -29.93 11.86
N GLU A 327 10.43 -29.28 12.86
CA GLU A 327 11.35 -29.90 13.82
C GLU A 327 10.67 -30.99 14.70
N THR A 328 9.42 -30.76 15.09
CA THR A 328 8.65 -31.75 15.85
C THR A 328 8.13 -32.91 14.99
N SER A 329 7.88 -32.71 13.71
CA SER A 329 7.43 -33.75 12.78
C SER A 329 8.58 -34.64 12.26
N SER A 330 9.81 -34.17 12.28
CA SER A 330 11.01 -34.94 11.89
C SER A 330 11.61 -35.81 12.99
N GLY A 331 10.90 -35.95 14.09
CA GLY A 331 11.13 -36.98 15.11
C GLY A 331 12.50 -36.96 15.76
N ILE A 332 12.72 -36.08 16.74
CA ILE A 332 13.62 -36.32 17.88
C ILE A 332 13.07 -35.54 19.08
N GLY A 333 12.73 -36.27 20.14
CA GLY A 333 12.73 -35.76 21.49
C GLY A 333 11.39 -35.25 22.05
N VAL A 334 10.74 -36.16 22.77
CA VAL A 334 9.69 -35.87 23.75
C VAL A 334 10.09 -34.75 24.71
N TYR A 335 9.37 -33.64 24.69
CA TYR A 335 9.19 -32.80 25.88
C TYR A 335 7.70 -32.58 26.12
N LYS A 336 7.20 -33.26 27.14
CA LYS A 336 5.90 -32.97 27.76
C LYS A 336 6.06 -31.72 28.63
N GLY A 337 5.19 -30.77 28.43
CA GLY A 337 4.92 -29.77 29.45
C GLY A 337 4.64 -28.37 28.91
N GLY A 338 3.42 -27.89 29.15
CA GLY A 338 3.13 -26.46 29.25
C GLY A 338 2.08 -25.91 28.30
N SER A 339 0.85 -25.89 28.76
CA SER A 339 -0.27 -24.97 28.58
C SER A 339 -0.20 -23.94 27.41
N SER A 340 -1.27 -24.00 26.62
CA SER A 340 -1.79 -22.95 25.76
C SER A 340 -1.52 -21.52 26.25
N SER A 341 -0.76 -20.77 25.50
CA SER A 341 -0.81 -19.31 25.55
C SER A 341 -0.81 -18.77 24.13
N GLY A 342 -1.86 -18.01 23.88
CA GLY A 342 -2.21 -17.43 22.59
C GLY A 342 -1.15 -16.50 22.02
N VAL A 343 -1.30 -16.26 20.74
CA VAL A 343 -0.65 -15.19 20.02
C VAL A 343 -0.97 -13.88 20.74
N SER A 344 0.00 -13.34 21.48
CA SER A 344 -0.13 -12.02 22.07
C SER A 344 -0.04 -10.99 20.95
N ALA A 345 -1.05 -10.14 20.89
CA ALA A 345 -1.13 -9.01 19.98
C ALA A 345 0.18 -8.21 20.00
N VAL A 346 0.76 -8.00 18.83
CA VAL A 346 1.80 -6.98 18.65
C VAL A 346 1.10 -5.63 18.82
N ARG A 347 1.39 -4.93 19.91
CA ARG A 347 0.97 -3.54 20.11
C ARG A 347 1.90 -2.62 19.29
N PRO A 348 1.37 -1.52 18.73
CA PRO A 348 2.15 -0.52 18.01
C PRO A 348 3.21 0.14 18.90
#